data_faeda5109014b416e6476b3d20a21616
#
_entry.id   faeda5109014b416e6476b3d20a21616
#
_cell.length_a   1.000
_cell.length_b   1.000
_cell.length_c   1.000
_cell.angle_alpha   90.00
_cell.angle_beta   90.00
_cell.angle_gamma   90.00
#
_symmetry.space_group_name_H-M   'P 1'
#
loop_
_entity.id
_entity.type
_entity.pdbx_description
1 polymer ?
#
loop_
_entity_poly.entity_id
_entity_poly.type
_entity_poly.pdbx_seq_one_letter_code
_entity_poly.pdbx_strand_id
1 'polypeptide(L)'
;NVNRAAQQKGWHFNTEWDVVLTRDSDNRIPLSQSVLSVYQPGQLMTIRGMSGDMYAYDLDNNTFTWTKNLNNAVTITLLDFIDSPNTFRQYVTTRAARIFQEEIIGQVSAETVNRQEEAEAYADLLDDDAERAGLNVAYGTLDMLNTTQLHRKLW
;
A
#
# COMPACT_ATOMS: atom_id res chain seq x y z
N ASN A 1 3.03 -15.57 5.84
CA ASN A 1 1.70 -14.98 5.78
C ASN A 1 1.49 -14.28 4.42
N VAL A 2 0.80 -14.98 3.51
CA VAL A 2 0.62 -14.58 2.09
C VAL A 2 -0.10 -13.22 1.99
N ASN A 3 -1.14 -12.98 2.80
CA ASN A 3 -1.90 -11.74 2.79
C ASN A 3 -1.00 -10.51 3.06
N ARG A 4 -0.22 -10.54 4.13
CA ARG A 4 0.70 -9.44 4.47
C ARG A 4 1.74 -9.19 3.36
N ALA A 5 2.34 -10.25 2.84
CA ALA A 5 3.34 -10.15 1.76
C ALA A 5 2.75 -9.60 0.46
N ALA A 6 1.50 -9.94 0.15
CA ALA A 6 0.80 -9.43 -1.02
C ALA A 6 0.44 -7.94 -0.86
N GLN A 7 -0.03 -7.51 0.31
CA GLN A 7 -0.38 -6.11 0.59
C GLN A 7 0.84 -5.18 0.67
N GLN A 8 2.01 -5.72 1.03
CA GLN A 8 3.24 -4.93 1.14
C GLN A 8 3.71 -4.32 -0.21
N LYS A 9 3.20 -4.82 -1.33
CA LYS A 9 3.46 -4.25 -2.66
C LYS A 9 2.90 -2.83 -2.83
N GLY A 10 1.88 -2.46 -2.05
CA GLY A 10 1.17 -1.19 -2.17
C GLY A 10 0.19 -1.21 -3.35
N TRP A 11 -1.06 -1.51 -3.05
CA TRP A 11 -2.18 -1.46 -3.98
C TRP A 11 -2.97 -0.18 -3.75
N HIS A 12 -3.74 0.23 -4.73
CA HIS A 12 -4.54 1.44 -4.62
C HIS A 12 -5.48 1.43 -3.39
N PHE A 13 -6.03 0.27 -3.07
CA PHE A 13 -6.98 0.11 -1.95
C PHE A 13 -6.33 0.19 -0.55
N ASN A 14 -5.01 -0.01 -0.41
CA ASN A 14 -4.30 0.02 0.87
C ASN A 14 -3.16 1.05 0.93
N THR A 15 -3.13 1.97 -0.03
CA THR A 15 -2.17 3.07 -0.10
C THR A 15 -2.88 4.39 0.17
N GLU A 16 -2.43 5.12 1.16
CA GLU A 16 -2.90 6.45 1.50
C GLU A 16 -1.87 7.49 1.04
N TRP A 17 -2.34 8.49 0.34
CA TRP A 17 -1.54 9.58 -0.21
C TRP A 17 -1.74 10.87 0.59
N ASP A 18 -0.78 11.77 0.52
CA ASP A 18 -0.82 13.10 1.16
C ASP A 18 -1.06 13.04 2.68
N VAL A 19 -0.59 11.98 3.32
CA VAL A 19 -0.72 11.78 4.76
C VAL A 19 0.18 12.76 5.51
N VAL A 20 -0.38 13.38 6.55
CA VAL A 20 0.39 14.18 7.49
C VAL A 20 0.80 13.31 8.68
N LEU A 21 2.09 13.06 8.81
CA LEU A 21 2.66 12.33 9.93
C LEU A 21 3.15 13.33 10.99
N THR A 22 2.50 13.30 12.14
CA THR A 22 2.73 14.26 13.22
C THR A 22 3.71 13.71 14.25
N ARG A 23 4.60 14.58 14.72
CA ARG A 23 5.54 14.26 15.80
C ARG A 23 4.83 14.21 17.15
N ASP A 24 5.30 13.32 18.01
CA ASP A 24 4.97 13.30 19.43
C ASP A 24 5.78 14.34 20.25
N SER A 25 5.62 14.32 21.57
CA SER A 25 6.35 15.20 22.52
C SER A 25 7.87 14.99 22.51
N ASP A 26 8.33 13.80 22.10
CA ASP A 26 9.75 13.45 22.00
C ASP A 26 10.34 13.73 20.62
N ASN A 27 9.58 14.43 19.77
CA ASN A 27 9.91 14.69 18.36
C ASN A 27 10.06 13.43 17.51
N ARG A 28 9.40 12.33 17.84
CA ARG A 28 9.34 11.12 17.06
C ARG A 28 8.02 11.07 16.31
N ILE A 29 7.98 10.33 15.22
CA ILE A 29 6.75 10.10 14.46
C ILE A 29 6.27 8.68 14.72
N PRO A 30 5.25 8.49 15.60
CA PRO A 30 4.68 7.18 15.86
C PRO A 30 3.88 6.70 14.67
N LEU A 31 3.96 5.40 14.38
CA LEU A 31 3.23 4.73 13.32
C LEU A 31 2.39 3.60 13.90
N SER A 32 1.19 3.38 13.31
CA SER A 32 0.40 2.21 13.67
C SER A 32 1.14 0.93 13.27
N GLN A 33 0.93 -0.15 14.03
CA GLN A 33 1.46 -1.48 13.70
C GLN A 33 0.90 -2.05 12.40
N SER A 34 -0.20 -1.49 11.91
CA SER A 34 -0.76 -1.82 10.61
C SER A 34 0.02 -1.18 9.44
N VAL A 35 0.84 -0.16 9.67
CA VAL A 35 1.63 0.45 8.59
C VAL A 35 2.71 -0.52 8.13
N LEU A 36 2.66 -0.88 6.87
CA LEU A 36 3.61 -1.80 6.21
C LEU A 36 4.79 -1.08 5.61
N SER A 37 4.56 0.13 5.10
CA SER A 37 5.58 0.98 4.48
C SER A 37 5.20 2.45 4.63
N VAL A 38 6.22 3.29 4.67
CA VAL A 38 6.09 4.74 4.68
C VAL A 38 7.12 5.33 3.72
N TYR A 39 6.69 6.31 2.96
CA TYR A 39 7.52 7.00 1.99
C TYR A 39 7.22 8.50 2.01
N GLN A 40 8.24 9.32 1.85
CA GLN A 40 8.12 10.75 1.64
C GLN A 40 9.04 11.18 0.49
N PRO A 41 8.55 11.92 -0.51
CA PRO A 41 9.41 12.46 -1.57
C PRO A 41 10.54 13.31 -1.02
N GLY A 42 11.78 12.99 -1.42
CA GLY A 42 12.97 13.73 -1.04
C GLY A 42 13.51 13.44 0.38
N GLN A 43 13.00 12.42 1.07
CA GLN A 43 13.47 12.01 2.39
C GLN A 43 13.70 10.50 2.42
N LEU A 44 14.91 10.07 2.77
CA LEU A 44 15.16 8.65 3.02
C LEU A 44 14.69 8.25 4.41
N MET A 45 13.74 7.33 4.46
CA MET A 45 13.14 6.90 5.71
C MET A 45 12.73 5.43 5.68
N THR A 46 12.56 4.86 6.86
CA THR A 46 12.06 3.49 7.04
C THR A 46 11.25 3.38 8.32
N ILE A 47 10.61 2.23 8.53
CA ILE A 47 9.91 1.90 9.76
C ILE A 47 10.88 1.12 10.67
N ARG A 48 11.02 1.56 11.94
CA ARG A 48 11.77 0.82 12.97
C ARG A 48 10.98 0.71 14.25
N GLY A 49 11.12 -0.44 14.90
CA GLY A 49 10.56 -0.68 16.21
C GLY A 49 11.47 -0.10 17.32
N MET A 50 10.84 0.44 18.36
CA MET A 50 11.52 0.83 19.59
C MET A 50 10.57 0.59 20.79
N SER A 51 10.99 -0.25 21.73
CA SER A 51 10.20 -0.61 22.93
C SER A 51 8.81 -1.17 22.65
N GLY A 52 8.62 -1.85 21.51
CA GLY A 52 7.34 -2.44 21.10
C GLY A 52 6.48 -1.56 20.18
N ASP A 53 6.77 -0.28 20.09
CA ASP A 53 6.10 0.66 19.20
C ASP A 53 6.86 0.84 17.88
N MET A 54 6.14 1.24 16.83
CA MET A 54 6.71 1.48 15.50
C MET A 54 6.85 2.99 15.28
N TYR A 55 7.97 3.38 14.70
CA TYR A 55 8.28 4.78 14.40
C TYR A 55 8.86 4.95 13.01
N ALA A 56 8.64 6.11 12.42
CA ALA A 56 9.41 6.54 11.27
C ALA A 56 10.85 6.85 11.67
N TYR A 57 11.80 6.26 10.96
CA TYR A 57 13.23 6.45 11.19
C TYR A 57 13.86 7.17 10.00
N ASP A 58 14.54 8.27 10.30
CA ASP A 58 15.29 9.06 9.31
C ASP A 58 16.61 8.34 8.98
N LEU A 59 16.76 7.89 7.75
CA LEU A 59 17.97 7.20 7.28
C LEU A 59 19.08 8.19 6.93
N ASP A 60 18.74 9.42 6.53
CA ASP A 60 19.73 10.45 6.18
C ASP A 60 20.51 10.90 7.42
N ASN A 61 19.80 11.10 8.53
CA ASN A 61 20.37 11.55 9.80
C ASN A 61 20.58 10.43 10.84
N ASN A 62 20.20 9.19 10.51
CA ASN A 62 20.28 8.03 11.39
C ASN A 62 19.63 8.26 12.78
N THR A 63 18.42 8.80 12.81
CA THR A 63 17.72 9.18 14.04
C THR A 63 16.22 8.87 14.00
N PHE A 64 15.61 8.74 15.18
CA PHE A 64 14.15 8.70 15.35
C PHE A 64 13.54 10.10 15.47
N THR A 65 14.37 11.13 15.73
CA THR A 65 13.88 12.49 15.98
C THR A 65 13.79 13.28 14.67
N TRP A 66 12.68 13.99 14.52
CA TRP A 66 12.36 14.79 13.36
C TRP A 66 12.26 16.27 13.74
N THR A 67 12.73 17.15 12.89
CA THR A 67 12.68 18.61 13.14
C THR A 67 11.33 19.21 12.81
N LYS A 68 10.53 18.53 11.97
CA LYS A 68 9.21 18.97 11.50
C LYS A 68 8.29 17.77 11.30
N ASN A 69 6.97 18.01 11.23
CA ASN A 69 6.02 17.02 10.77
C ASN A 69 6.31 16.68 9.29
N LEU A 70 5.99 15.48 8.86
CA LEU A 70 6.10 15.09 7.47
C LEU A 70 4.75 15.29 6.78
N ASN A 71 4.73 16.15 5.76
CA ASN A 71 3.56 16.39 4.93
C ASN A 71 3.74 15.67 3.59
N ASN A 72 2.63 15.29 2.96
CA ASN A 72 2.63 14.55 1.69
C ASN A 72 3.35 13.20 1.78
N ALA A 73 3.27 12.55 2.93
CA ALA A 73 3.74 11.19 3.07
C ALA A 73 2.80 10.20 2.38
N VAL A 74 3.34 9.08 1.95
CA VAL A 74 2.56 7.96 1.43
C VAL A 74 2.72 6.81 2.40
N THR A 75 1.61 6.20 2.82
CA THR A 75 1.61 5.05 3.70
C THR A 75 0.91 3.86 3.05
N ILE A 76 1.49 2.68 3.21
CA ILE A 76 0.87 1.42 2.84
C ILE A 76 0.43 0.75 4.13
N THR A 77 -0.86 0.46 4.24
CA THR A 77 -1.46 -0.06 5.46
C THR A 77 -1.95 -1.48 5.27
N LEU A 78 -1.75 -2.34 6.25
CA LEU A 78 -2.29 -3.69 6.29
C LEU A 78 -3.78 -3.63 6.63
N LEU A 79 -4.61 -4.06 5.72
CA LEU A 79 -6.03 -4.28 5.93
C LEU A 79 -6.31 -5.73 6.30
N ASP A 80 -7.39 -5.96 7.03
CA ASP A 80 -7.89 -7.30 7.24
C ASP A 80 -8.28 -7.95 5.90
N PHE A 81 -8.05 -9.25 5.78
CA PHE A 81 -8.31 -9.97 4.55
C PHE A 81 -9.74 -9.80 4.04
N ILE A 82 -10.70 -9.78 4.97
CA ILE A 82 -12.12 -9.64 4.66
C ILE A 82 -12.48 -8.26 4.09
N ASP A 83 -11.72 -7.22 4.47
CA ASP A 83 -11.95 -5.83 4.05
C ASP A 83 -11.26 -5.50 2.72
N SER A 84 -10.47 -6.44 2.19
CA SER A 84 -9.78 -6.28 0.91
C SER A 84 -10.72 -6.52 -0.28
N PRO A 85 -10.44 -5.94 -1.48
CA PRO A 85 -11.21 -6.20 -2.69
C PRO A 85 -11.29 -7.69 -3.04
N ASN A 86 -12.36 -8.08 -3.73
CA ASN A 86 -12.60 -9.48 -4.08
C ASN A 86 -11.47 -10.06 -4.98
N THR A 87 -11.00 -9.31 -5.95
CA THR A 87 -9.88 -9.68 -6.85
C THR A 87 -8.60 -9.94 -6.06
N PHE A 88 -8.30 -9.10 -5.07
CA PHE A 88 -7.18 -9.31 -4.16
C PHE A 88 -7.35 -10.58 -3.30
N ARG A 89 -8.54 -10.79 -2.74
CA ARG A 89 -8.84 -11.99 -1.95
C ARG A 89 -8.71 -13.27 -2.77
N GLN A 90 -9.17 -13.25 -4.02
CA GLN A 90 -9.03 -14.37 -4.95
C GLN A 90 -7.55 -14.67 -5.21
N TYR A 91 -6.76 -13.67 -5.55
CA TYR A 91 -5.31 -13.84 -5.76
C TYR A 91 -4.61 -14.43 -4.53
N VAL A 92 -4.85 -13.85 -3.34
CA VAL A 92 -4.23 -14.34 -2.09
C VAL A 92 -4.63 -15.78 -1.79
N THR A 93 -5.90 -16.15 -2.02
CA THR A 93 -6.39 -17.53 -1.80
C THR A 93 -5.73 -18.51 -2.76
N THR A 94 -5.70 -18.20 -4.06
CA THR A 94 -5.06 -19.05 -5.08
C THR A 94 -3.56 -19.24 -4.80
N ARG A 95 -2.88 -18.15 -4.47
CA ARG A 95 -1.45 -18.19 -4.09
C ARG A 95 -1.21 -19.01 -2.83
N ALA A 96 -2.03 -18.87 -1.80
CA ALA A 96 -1.90 -19.63 -0.57
C ALA A 96 -2.16 -21.13 -0.80
N ALA A 97 -3.14 -21.48 -1.62
CA ALA A 97 -3.44 -22.85 -2.00
C ALA A 97 -2.25 -23.50 -2.75
N ARG A 98 -1.65 -22.78 -3.70
CA ARG A 98 -0.47 -23.28 -4.42
C ARG A 98 0.71 -23.52 -3.47
N ILE A 99 1.05 -22.56 -2.62
CA ILE A 99 2.14 -22.70 -1.65
C ILE A 99 1.90 -23.88 -0.73
N PHE A 100 0.66 -24.05 -0.24
CA PHE A 100 0.29 -25.17 0.61
C PHE A 100 0.47 -26.52 -0.11
N GLN A 101 0.07 -26.61 -1.37
CA GLN A 101 0.22 -27.84 -2.16
C GLN A 101 1.67 -28.19 -2.43
N GLU A 102 2.51 -27.19 -2.76
CA GLU A 102 3.94 -27.36 -2.99
C GLU A 102 4.67 -27.84 -1.72
N GLU A 103 4.39 -27.21 -0.57
CA GLU A 103 5.09 -27.48 0.68
C GLU A 103 4.63 -28.78 1.37
N ILE A 104 3.33 -29.11 1.30
CA ILE A 104 2.73 -30.19 2.10
C ILE A 104 2.47 -31.46 1.28
N ILE A 105 2.02 -31.33 0.04
CA ILE A 105 1.61 -32.48 -0.78
C ILE A 105 2.73 -32.94 -1.71
N GLY A 106 3.64 -32.07 -2.10
CA GLY A 106 4.79 -32.40 -2.97
C GLY A 106 4.37 -32.92 -4.36
N GLN A 107 3.17 -32.61 -4.83
CA GLN A 107 2.68 -33.07 -6.13
C GLN A 107 3.09 -32.13 -7.26
N VAL A 108 4.05 -32.57 -8.04
CA VAL A 108 4.58 -31.85 -9.22
C VAL A 108 3.58 -31.75 -10.37
N SER A 109 2.63 -32.68 -10.48
CA SER A 109 1.67 -32.75 -11.61
C SER A 109 0.58 -31.67 -11.62
N ALA A 110 0.22 -31.13 -10.46
CA ALA A 110 -0.78 -30.06 -10.33
C ALA A 110 -0.14 -28.66 -10.41
N GLU A 111 1.18 -28.56 -10.37
CA GLU A 111 1.93 -27.30 -10.27
C GLU A 111 1.70 -26.36 -11.45
N THR A 112 1.62 -26.90 -12.66
CA THR A 112 1.43 -26.06 -13.86
C THR A 112 0.06 -25.40 -13.90
N VAL A 113 -0.99 -26.13 -13.53
CA VAL A 113 -2.38 -25.59 -13.48
C VAL A 113 -2.50 -24.53 -12.40
N ASN A 114 -1.96 -24.82 -11.21
CA ASN A 114 -2.04 -23.91 -10.08
C ASN A 114 -1.25 -22.60 -10.30
N ARG A 115 -0.13 -22.67 -11.03
CA ARG A 115 0.65 -21.47 -11.43
C ARG A 115 -0.09 -20.64 -12.47
N GLN A 116 -0.81 -21.29 -13.39
CA GLN A 116 -1.63 -20.59 -14.36
C GLN A 116 -2.81 -19.88 -13.67
N GLU A 117 -3.52 -20.55 -12.78
CA GLU A 117 -4.62 -19.95 -12.01
C GLU A 117 -4.14 -18.77 -11.13
N GLU A 118 -2.95 -18.88 -10.50
CA GLU A 118 -2.38 -17.76 -9.76
C GLU A 118 -2.02 -16.59 -10.69
N ALA A 119 -1.49 -16.85 -11.88
CA ALA A 119 -1.14 -15.83 -12.85
C ALA A 119 -2.38 -15.11 -13.40
N GLU A 120 -3.46 -15.84 -13.67
CA GLU A 120 -4.74 -15.27 -14.09
C GLU A 120 -5.36 -14.40 -12.97
N ALA A 121 -5.43 -14.90 -11.74
CA ALA A 121 -5.92 -14.13 -10.60
C ALA A 121 -5.06 -12.87 -10.31
N TYR A 122 -3.76 -12.94 -10.58
CA TYR A 122 -2.88 -11.77 -10.45
C TYR A 122 -3.11 -10.76 -11.57
N ALA A 123 -3.37 -11.20 -12.79
CA ALA A 123 -3.69 -10.32 -13.91
C ALA A 123 -5.01 -9.58 -13.66
N ASP A 124 -6.06 -10.30 -13.22
CA ASP A 124 -7.35 -9.70 -12.84
C ASP A 124 -7.21 -8.65 -11.74
N LEU A 125 -6.34 -8.91 -10.75
CA LEU A 125 -6.04 -7.95 -9.68
C LEU A 125 -5.33 -6.70 -10.21
N LEU A 126 -4.38 -6.86 -11.14
CA LEU A 126 -3.68 -5.72 -11.76
C LEU A 126 -4.63 -4.86 -12.57
N ASP A 127 -5.54 -5.47 -13.30
CA ASP A 127 -6.54 -4.75 -14.11
C ASP A 127 -7.50 -3.97 -13.21
N ASP A 128 -8.02 -4.58 -12.14
CA ASP A 128 -8.90 -3.91 -11.16
C ASP A 128 -8.18 -2.73 -10.45
N ASP A 129 -6.92 -2.91 -10.08
CA ASP A 129 -6.12 -1.84 -9.43
C ASP A 129 -5.84 -0.68 -10.41
N ALA A 130 -5.52 -0.99 -11.68
CA ALA A 130 -5.30 0.01 -12.71
C ALA A 130 -6.57 0.79 -13.08
N GLU A 131 -7.73 0.12 -13.16
CA GLU A 131 -9.02 0.78 -13.40
C GLU A 131 -9.35 1.77 -12.28
N ARG A 132 -9.15 1.39 -11.02
CA ARG A 132 -9.38 2.27 -9.86
C ARG A 132 -8.42 3.45 -9.85
N ALA A 133 -7.15 3.25 -10.18
CA ALA A 133 -6.18 4.32 -10.33
C ALA A 133 -6.55 5.27 -11.49
N GLY A 134 -6.98 4.73 -12.63
CA GLY A 134 -7.41 5.51 -13.80
C GLY A 134 -8.65 6.36 -13.53
N LEU A 135 -9.64 5.82 -12.80
CA LEU A 135 -10.83 6.57 -12.40
C LEU A 135 -10.48 7.76 -11.51
N ASN A 136 -9.57 7.60 -10.55
CA ASN A 136 -9.16 8.70 -9.66
C ASN A 136 -8.42 9.81 -10.41
N VAL A 137 -7.57 9.47 -11.38
CA VAL A 137 -6.90 10.46 -12.25
C VAL A 137 -7.94 11.23 -13.09
N ALA A 138 -8.95 10.55 -13.62
CA ALA A 138 -10.02 11.19 -14.41
C ALA A 138 -10.84 12.16 -13.56
N TYR A 139 -11.21 11.79 -12.33
CA TYR A 139 -11.93 12.67 -11.40
C TYR A 139 -11.08 13.88 -10.97
N GLY A 140 -9.80 13.68 -10.66
CA GLY A 140 -8.88 14.78 -10.34
C GLY A 140 -8.70 15.76 -11.50
N THR A 141 -8.65 15.28 -12.73
CA THR A 141 -8.55 16.13 -13.93
C THR A 141 -9.85 16.90 -14.19
N LEU A 142 -11.02 16.29 -13.96
CA LEU A 142 -12.32 16.95 -14.09
C LEU A 142 -12.51 18.05 -13.03
N ASP A 143 -12.02 17.85 -11.81
CA ASP A 143 -12.09 18.85 -10.74
C ASP A 143 -11.17 20.06 -11.03
N MET A 144 -9.98 19.82 -11.57
CA MET A 144 -9.09 20.88 -12.07
C MET A 144 -9.71 21.67 -13.24
N LEU A 145 -10.39 21.00 -14.16
CA LEU A 145 -11.07 21.66 -15.27
C LEU A 145 -12.26 22.50 -14.80
N ASN A 146 -13.03 22.03 -13.82
CA ASN A 146 -14.15 22.77 -13.24
C ASN A 146 -13.68 24.01 -12.46
N THR A 147 -12.62 23.94 -11.69
CA THR A 147 -12.04 25.10 -10.99
C THR A 147 -11.49 26.14 -11.95
N THR A 148 -10.91 25.72 -13.08
CA THR A 148 -10.39 26.64 -14.11
C THR A 148 -11.52 27.35 -14.88
N GLN A 149 -12.67 26.69 -15.07
CA GLN A 149 -13.86 27.29 -15.71
C GLN A 149 -14.55 28.33 -14.81
N LEU A 150 -14.54 28.13 -13.48
CA LEU A 150 -15.12 29.08 -12.53
C LEU A 150 -14.32 30.39 -12.45
N HIS A 151 -13.01 30.35 -12.62
CA HIS A 151 -12.17 31.57 -12.65
C HIS A 151 -12.32 32.41 -13.93
N ARG A 152 -12.81 31.80 -15.04
CA ARG A 152 -13.04 32.53 -16.30
C ARG A 152 -14.36 33.33 -16.35
N LYS A 153 -15.27 33.12 -15.39
CA LYS A 153 -16.57 33.82 -15.35
C LYS A 153 -16.60 35.09 -14.47
N LEU A 154 -15.43 35.47 -13.92
CA LEU A 154 -15.32 36.62 -13.01
C LEU A 154 -14.51 37.79 -13.58
N TRP A 155 -14.37 37.87 -14.95
CA TRP A 155 -13.80 39.05 -15.65
C TRP A 155 -14.66 39.43 -16.83
#